data_a2a96a419b067aff134239a581a92e14
#
_entry.id   a2a96a419b067aff134239a581a92e14
#
_cell.length_a   1.000
_cell.length_b   1.000
_cell.length_c   1.000
_cell.angle_alpha   90.00
_cell.angle_beta   90.00
_cell.angle_gamma   90.00
#
_symmetry.space_group_name_H-M   'P 1'
#
loop_
_entity.id
_entity.type
_entity.pdbx_description
1 polymer ?
#
loop_
_entity_poly.entity_id
_entity_poly.type
_entity_poly.pdbx_seq_one_letter_code
_entity_poly.pdbx_strand_id
1 'polypeptide(L)'
;MGYQCVMILGNVTKDPEIRQVGENQVAKFSVAVNGYKDSVEFFDCEWWSPNGALGFVARGTPVFCSGEIQTQKWEKDGQQRSKQVLKVRTLQLTGKKETKAEPEFASDFA
;
A
#
# COMPACT_ATOMS: atom_id res chain seq x y z
N MET A 1 16.61 18.24 -11.56
CA MET A 1 15.28 17.88 -11.04
C MET A 1 14.72 16.69 -11.79
N GLY A 2 14.20 15.74 -11.08
CA GLY A 2 13.66 14.55 -11.70
C GLY A 2 12.20 14.29 -11.34
N TYR A 3 11.64 13.32 -11.98
CA TYR A 3 10.26 12.92 -11.73
C TYR A 3 10.15 11.41 -11.81
N GLN A 4 9.36 10.85 -10.91
CA GLN A 4 9.02 9.43 -10.98
C GLN A 4 7.57 9.23 -10.57
N CYS A 5 6.97 8.23 -11.14
CA CYS A 5 5.63 7.82 -10.77
C CYS A 5 5.59 6.30 -10.74
N VAL A 6 5.27 5.76 -9.58
CA VAL A 6 5.15 4.32 -9.40
C VAL A 6 3.70 4.01 -9.10
N MET A 7 3.14 3.05 -9.82
CA MET A 7 1.76 2.64 -9.64
C MET A 7 1.72 1.15 -9.33
N ILE A 8 0.99 0.79 -8.29
CA ILE A 8 0.80 -0.61 -7.94
C ILE A 8 -0.67 -0.90 -7.74
N LEU A 9 -1.05 -2.11 -8.08
CA LEU A 9 -2.39 -2.62 -7.86
C LEU A 9 -2.24 -3.95 -7.15
N GLY A 10 -2.81 -4.05 -5.96
CA GLY A 10 -2.67 -5.26 -5.19
C GLY A 10 -3.58 -5.26 -3.97
N ASN A 11 -3.26 -6.14 -3.04
CA ASN A 11 -4.07 -6.30 -1.83
C ASN A 11 -3.26 -5.94 -0.60
N VAL A 12 -3.91 -5.25 0.33
CA VAL A 12 -3.29 -4.90 1.60
C VAL A 12 -3.07 -6.18 2.41
N THR A 13 -1.87 -6.35 2.96
CA THR A 13 -1.50 -7.59 3.63
C THR A 13 -1.86 -7.63 5.10
N LYS A 14 -2.04 -6.47 5.72
CA LYS A 14 -2.44 -6.37 7.12
C LYS A 14 -3.06 -5.01 7.34
N ASP A 15 -3.77 -4.87 8.45
CA ASP A 15 -4.41 -3.60 8.77
C ASP A 15 -3.37 -2.50 8.88
N PRO A 16 -3.67 -1.29 8.37
CA PRO A 16 -2.72 -0.18 8.43
C PRO A 16 -2.37 0.20 9.85
N GLU A 17 -1.12 0.56 10.05
CA GLU A 17 -0.66 1.12 11.31
C GLU A 17 -0.71 2.63 11.19
N ILE A 18 -1.46 3.26 12.08
CA ILE A 18 -1.65 4.71 12.04
C ILE A 18 -0.76 5.34 13.09
N ARG A 19 0.00 6.35 12.69
CA ARG A 19 0.86 7.09 13.59
C ARG A 19 0.63 8.57 13.43
N GLN A 20 0.77 9.28 14.54
CA GLN A 20 0.71 10.73 14.55
C GLN A 20 2.14 11.27 14.53
N VAL A 21 2.45 12.12 13.56
CA VAL A 21 3.76 12.73 13.44
C VAL A 21 3.54 14.24 13.37
N GLY A 22 3.79 14.92 14.49
CA GLY A 22 3.48 16.33 14.58
C GLY A 22 1.99 16.57 14.40
N GLU A 23 1.64 17.40 13.46
CA GLU A 23 0.25 17.67 13.13
C GLU A 23 -0.29 16.74 12.04
N ASN A 24 0.57 15.87 11.53
CA ASN A 24 0.21 14.99 10.43
C ASN A 24 -0.03 13.58 10.90
N GLN A 25 -0.84 12.88 10.16
CA GLN A 25 -1.11 11.48 10.38
C GLN A 25 -0.51 10.68 9.24
N VAL A 26 0.11 9.54 9.53
CA VAL A 26 0.64 8.68 8.50
C VAL A 26 0.09 7.28 8.70
N ALA A 27 -0.34 6.66 7.61
CA ALA A 27 -0.78 5.28 7.60
C ALA A 27 0.29 4.44 6.94
N LYS A 28 0.76 3.42 7.65
CA LYS A 28 1.77 2.50 7.13
C LYS A 28 1.15 1.16 6.88
N PHE A 29 1.35 0.64 5.69
CA PHE A 29 0.79 -0.66 5.33
C PHE A 29 1.65 -1.28 4.25
N SER A 30 1.35 -2.53 3.94
CA SER A 30 2.07 -3.26 2.92
C SER A 30 1.07 -3.79 1.90
N VAL A 31 1.44 -3.75 0.64
CA VAL A 31 0.60 -4.20 -0.46
C VAL A 31 1.31 -5.34 -1.19
N ALA A 32 0.61 -6.44 -1.36
CA ALA A 32 1.11 -7.58 -2.11
C ALA A 32 0.62 -7.47 -3.54
N VAL A 33 1.56 -7.49 -4.48
CA VAL A 33 1.26 -7.41 -5.90
C VAL A 33 1.62 -8.75 -6.55
N ASN A 34 0.63 -9.39 -7.13
CA ASN A 34 0.85 -10.65 -7.82
C ASN A 34 1.48 -10.38 -9.18
N GLY A 35 2.57 -11.06 -9.44
CA GLY A 35 3.28 -10.92 -10.69
C GLY A 35 3.17 -12.15 -11.55
N TYR A 36 4.13 -12.29 -12.45
CA TYR A 36 4.16 -13.37 -13.42
C TYR A 36 4.58 -14.68 -12.74
N LYS A 37 3.93 -15.77 -13.10
CA LYS A 37 4.24 -17.13 -12.61
C LYS A 37 4.23 -17.23 -11.08
N ASP A 38 3.13 -16.80 -10.48
CA ASP A 38 2.92 -16.93 -9.04
C ASP A 38 3.94 -16.16 -8.18
N SER A 39 4.67 -15.25 -8.79
CA SER A 39 5.53 -14.38 -8.00
C SER A 39 4.69 -13.35 -7.28
N VAL A 40 5.15 -12.95 -6.10
CA VAL A 40 4.49 -11.92 -5.30
C VAL A 40 5.54 -10.93 -4.84
N GLU A 41 5.28 -9.65 -5.11
CA GLU A 41 6.14 -8.58 -4.63
C GLU A 41 5.41 -7.81 -3.54
N PHE A 42 6.13 -7.47 -2.50
CA PHE A 42 5.57 -6.72 -1.38
C PHE A 42 6.12 -5.31 -1.39
N PHE A 43 5.22 -4.34 -1.29
CA PHE A 43 5.60 -2.93 -1.26
C PHE A 43 5.20 -2.33 0.07
N ASP A 44 6.18 -1.83 0.81
CA ASP A 44 5.91 -1.06 2.01
C ASP A 44 5.45 0.32 1.60
N CYS A 45 4.33 0.76 2.14
CA CYS A 45 3.70 2.00 1.76
C CYS A 45 3.53 2.93 2.95
N GLU A 46 3.70 4.21 2.70
CA GLU A 46 3.40 5.26 3.67
C GLU A 46 2.45 6.24 3.01
N TRP A 47 1.34 6.46 3.65
CA TRP A 47 0.31 7.39 3.16
C TRP A 47 0.17 8.52 4.16
N TRP A 48 0.73 9.67 3.82
CA TRP A 48 0.69 10.85 4.68
C TRP A 48 -0.59 11.62 4.48
N SER A 49 -1.16 12.07 5.59
CA SER A 49 -2.42 12.83 5.59
C SER A 49 -3.51 12.10 4.81
N PRO A 50 -3.80 10.85 5.19
CA PRO A 50 -4.78 10.05 4.44
C PRO A 50 -6.17 10.66 4.53
N ASN A 51 -6.96 10.42 3.48
CA ASN A 51 -8.32 10.91 3.43
C ASN A 51 -9.30 9.88 3.99
N GLY A 52 -10.58 10.10 3.78
CA GLY A 52 -11.61 9.23 4.34
C GLY A 52 -11.58 7.79 3.86
N ALA A 53 -10.89 7.52 2.73
CA ALA A 53 -10.77 6.15 2.26
C ALA A 53 -9.99 5.26 3.21
N LEU A 54 -9.18 5.85 4.11
CA LEU A 54 -8.42 5.08 5.08
C LEU A 54 -9.33 4.18 5.93
N GLY A 55 -10.53 4.63 6.22
CA GLY A 55 -11.46 3.83 7.01
C GLY A 55 -11.88 2.53 6.37
N PHE A 56 -11.65 2.40 5.07
CA PHE A 56 -11.99 1.19 4.32
C PHE A 56 -10.78 0.34 3.98
N VAL A 57 -9.59 0.76 4.38
CA VAL A 57 -8.37 0.02 4.09
C VAL A 57 -8.10 -0.94 5.23
N ALA A 58 -8.09 -2.21 4.92
CA ALA A 58 -7.86 -3.25 5.91
C ALA A 58 -7.18 -4.42 5.21
N ARG A 59 -6.76 -5.39 5.99
CA ARG A 59 -6.17 -6.61 5.44
C ARG A 59 -7.09 -7.21 4.39
N GLY A 60 -6.55 -7.48 3.22
CA GLY A 60 -7.29 -8.09 2.12
C GLY A 60 -7.98 -7.10 1.20
N THR A 61 -7.93 -5.83 1.50
CA THR A 61 -8.58 -4.83 0.67
C THR A 61 -7.78 -4.60 -0.61
N PRO A 62 -8.41 -4.70 -1.78
CA PRO A 62 -7.72 -4.40 -3.04
C PRO A 62 -7.62 -2.89 -3.19
N VAL A 63 -6.41 -2.44 -3.51
CA VAL A 63 -6.13 -1.01 -3.62
C VAL A 63 -5.26 -0.73 -4.84
N PHE A 64 -5.43 0.47 -5.36
CA PHE A 64 -4.53 1.05 -6.34
C PHE A 64 -3.79 2.20 -5.66
N CYS A 65 -2.47 2.15 -5.68
CA CYS A 65 -1.66 3.19 -5.07
C CYS A 65 -0.71 3.76 -6.10
N SER A 66 -0.56 5.08 -6.09
CA SER A 66 0.46 5.72 -6.90
C SER A 66 1.23 6.72 -6.07
N GLY A 67 2.49 6.89 -6.42
CA GLY A 67 3.36 7.79 -5.70
C GLY A 67 4.77 7.62 -6.18
N GLU A 68 5.70 7.79 -5.28
CA GLU A 68 7.12 7.66 -5.63
C GLU A 68 7.84 6.82 -4.59
N ILE A 69 8.91 6.19 -5.03
CA ILE A 69 9.75 5.38 -4.15
C ILE A 69 10.72 6.30 -3.44
N GLN A 70 10.79 6.13 -2.14
CA GLN A 70 11.74 6.86 -1.30
C GLN A 70 12.59 5.86 -0.57
N THR A 71 13.89 6.07 -0.57
CA THR A 71 14.79 5.23 0.20
C THR A 71 14.96 5.83 1.59
N GLN A 72 14.65 5.03 2.60
CA GLN A 72 14.83 5.43 3.99
C GLN A 72 16.06 4.75 4.53
N LYS A 73 16.93 5.53 5.15
CA LYS A 73 18.16 5.03 5.71
C LYS A 73 18.17 5.26 7.21
N TRP A 74 18.69 4.28 7.93
CA TRP A 74 18.83 4.42 9.38
C TRP A 74 20.02 3.58 9.83
N GLU A 75 20.47 3.84 11.05
CA GLU A 75 21.56 3.09 11.63
C GLU A 75 21.04 2.24 12.77
N LYS A 76 21.42 0.98 12.78
CA LYS A 76 21.04 0.06 13.84
C LYS A 76 22.24 -0.79 14.19
N ASP A 77 22.60 -0.79 15.47
CA ASP A 77 23.73 -1.59 15.99
C ASP A 77 25.03 -1.31 15.23
N GLY A 78 25.28 -0.06 14.87
CA GLY A 78 26.48 0.33 14.16
C GLY A 78 26.47 0.02 12.68
N GLN A 79 25.37 -0.52 12.16
CA GLN A 79 25.24 -0.84 10.74
C GLN A 79 24.24 0.06 10.08
N GLN A 80 24.57 0.51 8.89
CA GLN A 80 23.66 1.29 8.10
C GLN A 80 22.66 0.36 7.41
N ARG A 81 21.39 0.70 7.53
CA ARG A 81 20.34 -0.05 6.88
C ARG A 81 19.53 0.88 6.00
N SER A 82 18.91 0.30 4.99
CA SER A 82 18.06 1.06 4.10
C SER A 82 16.91 0.18 3.64
N LYS A 83 15.82 0.84 3.29
CA LYS A 83 14.70 0.18 2.64
C LYS A 83 14.01 1.15 1.72
N GLN A 84 13.31 0.61 0.74
CA GLN A 84 12.53 1.42 -0.18
C GLN A 84 11.07 1.40 0.27
N VAL A 85 10.48 2.57 0.27
CA VAL A 85 9.10 2.75 0.69
C VAL A 85 8.37 3.52 -0.40
N LEU A 86 7.17 3.06 -0.76
CA LEU A 86 6.32 3.79 -1.67
C LEU A 86 5.59 4.87 -0.88
N LYS A 87 5.92 6.11 -1.17
CA LYS A 87 5.24 7.23 -0.56
C LYS A 87 4.00 7.51 -1.37
N VAL A 88 2.85 7.12 -0.83
CA VAL A 88 1.60 7.13 -1.55
C VAL A 88 1.08 8.56 -1.71
N ARG A 89 0.83 8.94 -2.94
CA ARG A 89 0.23 10.22 -3.27
C ARG A 89 -1.27 10.07 -3.47
N THR A 90 -1.66 8.99 -4.14
CA THR A 90 -3.05 8.70 -4.42
C THR A 90 -3.35 7.26 -4.09
N LEU A 91 -4.43 7.03 -3.37
CA LEU A 91 -4.90 5.69 -3.09
C LEU A 91 -6.35 5.58 -3.50
N GLN A 92 -6.70 4.53 -4.21
CA GLN A 92 -8.06 4.25 -4.60
C GLN A 92 -8.43 2.83 -4.26
N LEU A 93 -9.63 2.67 -3.76
CA LEU A 93 -10.20 1.35 -3.50
C LEU A 93 -10.71 0.80 -4.83
N THR A 94 -10.24 -0.38 -5.19
CA THR A 94 -10.56 -0.95 -6.49
C THR A 94 -11.60 -2.06 -6.42
N GLY A 95 -12.10 -2.32 -5.22
CA GLY A 95 -13.12 -3.33 -5.04
C GLY A 95 -13.44 -3.52 -3.59
N LYS A 96 -14.26 -4.50 -3.32
CA LYS A 96 -14.60 -4.85 -1.95
C LYS A 96 -13.52 -5.74 -1.37
N LYS A 97 -13.42 -5.72 -0.05
CA LYS A 97 -12.55 -6.66 0.64
C LYS A 97 -12.91 -8.07 0.20
N GLU A 98 -11.89 -8.84 -0.15
CA GLU A 98 -12.09 -10.18 -0.62
C GLU A 98 -12.65 -11.06 0.48
N THR A 99 -13.79 -11.71 0.20
CA THR A 99 -14.38 -12.67 1.11
C THR A 99 -14.63 -13.95 0.34
N LYS A 100 -14.75 -15.05 1.07
CA LYS A 100 -14.96 -16.35 0.43
C LYS A 100 -16.31 -16.48 -0.24
N ALA A 101 -17.23 -15.60 0.07
CA ALA A 101 -18.61 -15.76 -0.38
C ALA A 101 -19.03 -14.69 -1.36
N GLU A 102 -18.28 -14.51 -2.41
CA GLU A 102 -18.60 -13.51 -3.42
C GLU A 102 -18.55 -14.05 -4.83
N PRO A 103 -19.23 -15.19 -5.09
CA PRO A 103 -19.16 -15.74 -6.44
C PRO A 103 -19.87 -14.88 -7.48
N GLU A 104 -20.94 -14.22 -7.12
CA GLU A 104 -21.64 -13.37 -8.08
C GLU A 104 -20.85 -12.13 -8.46
N PHE A 105 -19.86 -11.77 -7.65
CA PHE A 105 -19.01 -10.66 -7.98
C PHE A 105 -18.27 -10.90 -9.29
N ALA A 106 -17.81 -12.12 -9.48
CA ALA A 106 -17.10 -12.47 -10.70
C ALA A 106 -18.01 -12.37 -11.93
N SER A 107 -19.30 -12.66 -11.77
CA SER A 107 -20.23 -12.63 -12.89
C SER A 107 -20.51 -11.21 -13.37
N ASP A 108 -20.29 -10.21 -12.52
CA ASP A 108 -20.51 -8.83 -12.92
C ASP A 108 -19.50 -8.36 -13.94
N PHE A 109 -18.43 -9.08 -14.10
CA PHE A 109 -17.35 -8.74 -15.04
C PHE A 109 -17.32 -9.62 -16.26
N ALA A 110 -18.23 -10.53 -16.33
CA ALA A 110 -18.28 -11.46 -17.45
C ALA A 110 -18.86 -10.82 -18.69
#